data_bbd92eae4e39096601d092747b75729c
#
_entry.id   bbd92eae4e39096601d092747b75729c
#
_cell.length_a   1.000
_cell.length_b   1.000
_cell.length_c   1.000
_cell.angle_alpha   90.00
_cell.angle_beta   90.00
_cell.angle_gamma   90.00
#
_symmetry.space_group_name_H-M   'P 1'
#
loop_
_entity.id
_entity.type
_entity.pdbx_description
1 polymer ?
#
loop_
_entity_poly.entity_id
_entity_poly.type
_entity_poly.pdbx_seq_one_letter_code
_entity_poly.pdbx_strand_id
1 'polypeptide(L)'
;MNAKAGMDAEELRKYINKTIVPLYPDAADIAGKRVMLKVDSGPGRNDAQLLTELRLKGFYVTPCVPNTTHVTQETDQSYGLFKTNYRKNLESITEYRFTRGLTLKTTDLGLLVFGGQVDDSLELVNAFEIAFSKEKICTHGSLWVRCR
;
A
#
# COMPACT_ATOMS: atom_id res chain seq x y z
N MET A 1 -16.25 -11.65 -0.22
CA MET A 1 -16.14 -10.18 -0.11
C MET A 1 -16.99 -9.73 1.04
N ASN A 2 -16.40 -9.02 1.99
CA ASN A 2 -17.15 -8.47 3.12
C ASN A 2 -18.05 -7.34 2.61
N ALA A 3 -19.34 -7.34 2.99
CA ALA A 3 -20.32 -6.36 2.53
C ALA A 3 -19.97 -4.90 2.86
N LYS A 4 -19.03 -4.68 3.78
CA LYS A 4 -18.56 -3.35 4.22
C LYS A 4 -17.25 -2.90 3.55
N ALA A 5 -16.70 -3.64 2.60
CA ALA A 5 -15.41 -3.36 1.95
C ALA A 5 -14.25 -3.07 2.93
N GLY A 6 -14.36 -3.53 4.18
CA GLY A 6 -13.35 -3.35 5.23
C GLY A 6 -12.54 -4.63 5.43
N MET A 7 -11.29 -4.48 5.86
CA MET A 7 -10.41 -5.59 6.22
C MET A 7 -10.67 -5.96 7.69
N ASP A 8 -11.37 -7.06 7.92
CA ASP A 8 -11.53 -7.68 9.25
C ASP A 8 -10.40 -8.68 9.56
N ALA A 9 -10.45 -9.33 10.73
CA ALA A 9 -9.41 -10.27 11.15
C ALA A 9 -9.31 -11.49 10.23
N GLU A 10 -10.42 -11.97 9.69
CA GLU A 10 -10.43 -13.13 8.79
C GLU A 10 -9.86 -12.79 7.41
N GLU A 11 -10.23 -11.65 6.84
CA GLU A 11 -9.66 -11.18 5.58
C GLU A 11 -8.17 -10.88 5.73
N LEU A 12 -7.75 -10.29 6.85
CA LEU A 12 -6.35 -10.08 7.16
C LEU A 12 -5.59 -11.42 7.27
N ARG A 13 -6.17 -12.41 7.95
CA ARG A 13 -5.62 -13.78 8.04
C ARG A 13 -5.43 -14.40 6.66
N LYS A 14 -6.45 -14.32 5.81
CA LYS A 14 -6.38 -14.84 4.43
C LYS A 14 -5.29 -14.13 3.62
N TYR A 15 -5.22 -12.82 3.69
CA TYR A 15 -4.22 -12.03 2.99
C TYR A 15 -2.80 -12.39 3.43
N ILE A 16 -2.54 -12.42 4.74
CA ILE A 16 -1.21 -12.73 5.25
C ILE A 16 -0.80 -14.15 4.86
N ASN A 17 -1.68 -15.15 5.06
CA ASN A 17 -1.37 -16.54 4.75
C ASN A 17 -1.17 -16.78 3.26
N LYS A 18 -1.95 -16.14 2.40
CA LYS A 18 -1.89 -16.32 0.95
C LYS A 18 -0.79 -15.52 0.28
N THR A 19 -0.49 -14.33 0.79
CA THR A 19 0.40 -13.38 0.12
C THR A 19 1.71 -13.18 0.85
N ILE A 20 1.67 -12.95 2.17
CA ILE A 20 2.87 -12.57 2.92
C ILE A 20 3.70 -13.80 3.31
N VAL A 21 3.07 -14.82 3.88
CA VAL A 21 3.77 -16.04 4.33
C VAL A 21 4.59 -16.68 3.21
N PRO A 22 4.09 -16.84 1.97
CA PRO A 22 4.88 -17.41 0.89
C PRO A 22 6.11 -16.59 0.47
N LEU A 23 6.12 -15.28 0.72
CA LEU A 23 7.28 -14.42 0.44
C LEU A 23 8.44 -14.63 1.41
N TYR A 24 8.17 -15.22 2.58
CA TYR A 24 9.15 -15.43 3.63
C TYR A 24 9.13 -16.90 4.10
N PRO A 25 9.51 -17.85 3.24
CA PRO A 25 9.43 -19.28 3.56
C PRO A 25 10.34 -19.67 4.71
N ASP A 26 11.40 -18.92 4.96
CA ASP A 26 12.35 -19.15 6.05
C ASP A 26 11.95 -18.46 7.36
N ALA A 27 10.77 -17.83 7.42
CA ALA A 27 10.32 -17.22 8.66
C ALA A 27 10.10 -18.29 9.73
N ALA A 28 10.72 -18.11 10.90
CA ALA A 28 10.60 -19.02 12.02
C ALA A 28 10.83 -18.29 13.34
N ASP A 29 10.04 -18.62 14.36
CA ASP A 29 10.16 -18.00 15.67
C ASP A 29 11.49 -18.41 16.37
N ILE A 30 11.85 -19.68 16.28
CA ILE A 30 13.01 -20.25 17.03
C ILE A 30 14.33 -19.96 16.31
N ALA A 31 14.34 -19.94 14.97
CA ALA A 31 15.56 -19.80 14.18
C ALA A 31 16.07 -18.35 14.04
N GLY A 32 15.42 -17.39 14.66
CA GLY A 32 15.82 -15.97 14.60
C GLY A 32 15.50 -15.24 13.29
N LYS A 33 14.92 -15.90 12.29
CA LYS A 33 14.46 -15.28 11.03
C LYS A 33 13.06 -14.72 11.18
N ARG A 34 12.86 -13.87 12.16
CA ARG A 34 11.55 -13.28 12.46
C ARG A 34 11.21 -12.18 11.48
N VAL A 35 9.95 -12.15 11.05
CA VAL A 35 9.42 -11.10 10.18
C VAL A 35 8.53 -10.17 11.00
N MET A 36 8.85 -8.90 11.02
CA MET A 36 8.00 -7.88 11.66
C MET A 36 7.01 -7.34 10.64
N LEU A 37 5.73 -7.45 10.96
CA LEU A 37 4.63 -6.86 10.19
C LEU A 37 4.13 -5.62 10.94
N LYS A 38 4.42 -4.45 10.41
CA LYS A 38 3.91 -3.19 10.93
C LYS A 38 2.55 -2.92 10.30
N VAL A 39 1.53 -2.80 11.13
CA VAL A 39 0.14 -2.60 10.69
C VAL A 39 -0.47 -1.39 11.38
N ASP A 40 -1.51 -0.81 10.76
CA ASP A 40 -2.32 0.21 11.41
C ASP A 40 -3.08 -0.39 12.61
N SER A 41 -3.63 0.46 13.48
CA SER A 41 -4.44 0.04 14.64
C SER A 41 -5.93 -0.17 14.29
N GLY A 42 -6.23 -0.45 13.02
CA GLY A 42 -7.59 -0.68 12.54
C GLY A 42 -8.26 -1.94 13.13
N PRO A 43 -9.57 -2.07 12.94
CA PRO A 43 -10.33 -3.24 13.40
C PRO A 43 -9.74 -4.55 12.89
N GLY A 44 -9.74 -5.59 13.72
CA GLY A 44 -9.26 -6.93 13.37
C GLY A 44 -7.75 -7.13 13.40
N ARG A 45 -6.94 -6.06 13.63
CA ARG A 45 -5.46 -6.20 13.72
C ARG A 45 -5.00 -6.73 15.08
N ASN A 46 -5.83 -6.61 16.10
CA ASN A 46 -5.54 -7.04 17.47
C ASN A 46 -6.26 -8.34 17.87
N ASP A 47 -6.66 -9.15 16.89
CA ASP A 47 -7.25 -10.46 17.16
C ASP A 47 -6.22 -11.42 17.75
N ALA A 48 -6.47 -11.89 18.98
CA ALA A 48 -5.50 -12.69 19.73
C ALA A 48 -5.21 -14.05 19.07
N GLN A 49 -6.19 -14.65 18.40
CA GLN A 49 -5.98 -15.92 17.70
C GLN A 49 -5.10 -15.71 16.48
N LEU A 50 -5.37 -14.67 15.70
CA LEU A 50 -4.56 -14.32 14.54
C LEU A 50 -3.11 -14.01 14.95
N LEU A 51 -2.91 -13.21 15.99
CA LEU A 51 -1.58 -12.86 16.47
C LEU A 51 -0.78 -14.09 16.94
N THR A 52 -1.43 -15.03 17.64
CA THR A 52 -0.81 -16.27 18.08
C THR A 52 -0.45 -17.17 16.89
N GLU A 53 -1.36 -17.34 15.92
CA GLU A 53 -1.10 -18.10 14.70
C GLU A 53 0.09 -17.55 13.91
N LEU A 54 0.15 -16.24 13.74
CA LEU A 54 1.23 -15.57 13.00
C LEU A 54 2.56 -15.70 13.73
N ARG A 55 2.56 -15.57 15.06
CA ARG A 55 3.76 -15.74 15.87
C ARG A 55 4.35 -17.13 15.72
N LEU A 56 3.52 -18.18 15.73
CA LEU A 56 3.99 -19.56 15.52
C LEU A 56 4.63 -19.75 14.14
N LYS A 57 4.28 -18.93 13.18
CA LYS A 57 4.90 -18.90 11.83
C LYS A 57 6.10 -17.95 11.72
N GLY A 58 6.56 -17.36 12.83
CA GLY A 58 7.68 -16.41 12.85
C GLY A 58 7.32 -14.98 12.47
N PHE A 59 6.03 -14.63 12.41
CA PHE A 59 5.58 -13.27 12.09
C PHE A 59 5.12 -12.54 13.34
N TYR A 60 5.72 -11.38 13.58
CA TYR A 60 5.38 -10.50 14.70
C TYR A 60 4.64 -9.29 14.20
N VAL A 61 3.39 -9.17 14.59
CA VAL A 61 2.55 -8.02 14.23
C VAL A 61 2.78 -6.91 15.25
N THR A 62 3.20 -5.75 14.77
CA THR A 62 3.41 -4.54 15.57
C THR A 62 2.41 -3.47 15.12
N PRO A 63 1.36 -3.20 15.91
CA PRO A 63 0.43 -2.15 15.59
C PRO A 63 1.10 -0.78 15.74
N CYS A 64 0.80 0.13 14.81
CA CYS A 64 1.19 1.53 14.94
C CYS A 64 0.42 2.19 16.08
N VAL A 65 1.03 3.17 16.73
CA VAL A 65 0.36 3.96 17.76
C VAL A 65 -0.83 4.70 17.13
N PRO A 66 -2.01 4.68 17.72
CA PRO A 66 -3.17 5.41 17.22
C PRO A 66 -2.87 6.90 17.01
N ASN A 67 -3.42 7.49 15.96
CA ASN A 67 -3.25 8.91 15.59
C ASN A 67 -1.82 9.37 15.26
N THR A 68 -0.87 8.45 15.08
CA THR A 68 0.50 8.76 14.65
C THR A 68 0.83 8.22 13.25
N THR A 69 -0.16 7.75 12.53
CA THR A 69 -0.02 7.15 11.19
C THR A 69 0.71 8.06 10.21
N HIS A 70 0.45 9.38 10.26
CA HIS A 70 1.11 10.37 9.41
C HIS A 70 2.62 10.50 9.64
N VAL A 71 3.12 10.04 10.80
CA VAL A 71 4.56 10.09 11.15
C VAL A 71 5.18 8.70 11.14
N THR A 72 4.44 7.69 11.59
CA THR A 72 4.98 6.35 11.86
C THR A 72 4.70 5.33 10.78
N GLN A 73 3.78 5.63 9.86
CA GLN A 73 3.39 4.69 8.81
C GLN A 73 3.97 5.13 7.46
N GLU A 74 5.04 4.48 7.05
CA GLU A 74 5.77 4.77 5.80
C GLU A 74 4.89 4.65 4.56
N THR A 75 3.95 3.70 4.58
CA THR A 75 2.96 3.52 3.51
C THR A 75 2.07 4.74 3.33
N ASP A 76 1.61 5.37 4.42
CA ASP A 76 0.75 6.56 4.32
C ASP A 76 1.48 7.76 3.73
N GLN A 77 2.77 7.90 4.01
CA GLN A 77 3.61 8.95 3.43
C GLN A 77 3.78 8.74 1.92
N SER A 78 4.09 7.51 1.51
CA SER A 78 4.20 7.16 0.09
C SER A 78 2.85 7.26 -0.63
N TYR A 79 1.78 6.80 0.00
CA TYR A 79 0.42 6.96 -0.53
C TYR A 79 -0.03 8.41 -0.63
N GLY A 80 0.47 9.30 0.22
CA GLY A 80 0.21 10.74 0.11
C GLY A 80 0.69 11.30 -1.24
N LEU A 81 1.92 10.96 -1.63
CA LEU A 81 2.48 11.33 -2.93
C LEU A 81 1.72 10.67 -4.09
N PHE A 82 1.42 9.38 -3.97
CA PHE A 82 0.61 8.67 -4.95
C PHE A 82 -0.74 9.35 -5.17
N LYS A 83 -1.50 9.60 -4.09
CA LYS A 83 -2.80 10.25 -4.16
C LYS A 83 -2.72 11.63 -4.80
N THR A 84 -1.67 12.39 -4.51
CA THR A 84 -1.47 13.74 -5.10
C THR A 84 -1.28 13.65 -6.61
N ASN A 85 -0.39 12.77 -7.09
CA ASN A 85 -0.14 12.61 -8.51
C ASN A 85 -1.32 11.95 -9.24
N TYR A 86 -1.96 10.97 -8.60
CA TYR A 86 -3.18 10.36 -9.12
C TYR A 86 -4.31 11.39 -9.34
N ARG A 87 -4.51 12.30 -8.38
CA ARG A 87 -5.51 13.38 -8.51
C ARG A 87 -5.16 14.34 -9.63
N LYS A 88 -3.90 14.75 -9.77
CA LYS A 88 -3.45 15.59 -10.89
C LYS A 88 -3.73 14.93 -12.24
N ASN A 89 -3.41 13.64 -12.36
CA ASN A 89 -3.69 12.88 -13.56
C ASN A 89 -5.20 12.79 -13.83
N LEU A 90 -6.00 12.56 -12.78
CA LEU A 90 -7.46 12.49 -12.90
C LEU A 90 -8.04 13.82 -13.37
N GLU A 91 -7.60 14.94 -12.81
CA GLU A 91 -8.02 16.28 -13.23
C GLU A 91 -7.65 16.52 -14.69
N SER A 92 -6.39 16.25 -15.06
CA SER A 92 -5.90 16.45 -16.43
C SER A 92 -6.65 15.61 -17.46
N ILE A 93 -6.86 14.31 -17.19
CA ILE A 93 -7.58 13.45 -18.15
C ILE A 93 -9.07 13.77 -18.19
N THR A 94 -9.65 14.19 -17.08
CA THR A 94 -11.07 14.58 -17.03
C THR A 94 -11.30 15.84 -17.86
N GLU A 95 -10.46 16.86 -17.68
CA GLU A 95 -10.52 18.09 -18.46
C GLU A 95 -10.29 17.82 -19.96
N TYR A 96 -9.27 17.02 -20.28
CA TYR A 96 -8.97 16.64 -21.65
C TYR A 96 -10.14 15.91 -22.32
N ARG A 97 -10.77 14.95 -21.65
CA ARG A 97 -11.93 14.22 -22.15
C ARG A 97 -13.15 15.12 -22.27
N PHE A 98 -13.40 15.93 -21.26
CA PHE A 98 -14.55 16.84 -21.24
C PHE A 98 -14.52 17.86 -22.37
N THR A 99 -13.37 18.49 -22.62
CA THR A 99 -13.21 19.48 -23.71
C THR A 99 -13.43 18.88 -25.09
N ARG A 100 -13.29 17.55 -25.23
CA ARG A 100 -13.55 16.80 -26.47
C ARG A 100 -14.91 16.10 -26.52
N GLY A 101 -15.75 16.30 -25.52
CA GLY A 101 -17.04 15.62 -25.42
C GLY A 101 -16.93 14.11 -25.23
N LEU A 102 -15.80 13.62 -24.68
CA LEU A 102 -15.52 12.20 -24.45
C LEU A 102 -15.78 11.82 -23.00
N THR A 103 -16.20 10.58 -22.76
CA THR A 103 -16.33 10.01 -21.41
C THR A 103 -15.04 9.35 -20.97
N LEU A 104 -14.82 9.27 -19.63
CA LEU A 104 -13.74 8.49 -19.05
C LEU A 104 -13.93 6.99 -19.35
N LYS A 105 -12.83 6.32 -19.71
CA LYS A 105 -12.82 4.88 -20.02
C LYS A 105 -12.13 4.10 -18.91
N THR A 106 -12.44 2.81 -18.79
CA THR A 106 -11.75 1.90 -17.84
C THR A 106 -10.25 1.82 -18.09
N THR A 107 -9.81 1.95 -19.35
CA THR A 107 -8.40 1.99 -19.73
C THR A 107 -7.66 3.20 -19.16
N ASP A 108 -8.36 4.30 -18.93
CA ASP A 108 -7.77 5.50 -18.34
C ASP A 108 -7.31 5.26 -16.89
N LEU A 109 -7.92 4.29 -16.17
CA LEU A 109 -7.52 3.95 -14.80
C LEU A 109 -6.06 3.46 -14.72
N GLY A 110 -5.61 2.68 -15.70
CA GLY A 110 -4.21 2.28 -15.79
C GLY A 110 -3.28 3.48 -16.00
N LEU A 111 -3.66 4.41 -16.88
CA LEU A 111 -2.91 5.63 -17.15
C LEU A 111 -2.83 6.56 -15.94
N LEU A 112 -3.87 6.63 -15.11
CA LEU A 112 -3.85 7.41 -13.87
C LEU A 112 -2.77 6.93 -12.88
N VAL A 113 -2.51 5.63 -12.86
CA VAL A 113 -1.55 5.00 -11.94
C VAL A 113 -0.15 4.98 -12.51
N PHE A 114 -0.01 4.45 -13.71
CA PHE A 114 1.29 4.15 -14.34
C PHE A 114 1.78 5.25 -15.28
N GLY A 115 0.96 6.26 -15.52
CA GLY A 115 1.25 7.30 -16.49
C GLY A 115 1.15 6.81 -17.93
N GLY A 116 1.61 7.63 -18.85
CA GLY A 116 1.59 7.35 -20.28
C GLY A 116 0.85 8.40 -21.07
N GLN A 117 0.68 8.16 -22.38
CA GLN A 117 0.03 9.08 -23.28
C GLN A 117 -1.45 8.78 -23.48
N VAL A 118 -2.28 9.80 -23.37
CA VAL A 118 -3.70 9.78 -23.73
C VAL A 118 -3.82 10.45 -25.09
N ASP A 119 -3.92 9.66 -26.13
CA ASP A 119 -3.79 10.13 -27.50
C ASP A 119 -2.45 10.87 -27.71
N ASP A 120 -2.30 11.70 -28.74
CA ASP A 120 -1.00 12.31 -29.09
C ASP A 120 -0.70 13.61 -28.32
N SER A 121 -1.57 14.05 -27.41
CA SER A 121 -1.52 15.42 -26.87
C SER A 121 -1.51 15.55 -25.36
N LEU A 122 -1.79 14.50 -24.61
CA LEU A 122 -1.77 14.53 -23.14
C LEU A 122 -0.87 13.45 -22.56
N GLU A 123 0.21 13.86 -21.89
CA GLU A 123 1.11 13.00 -21.19
C GLU A 123 0.78 12.99 -19.68
N LEU A 124 0.59 11.80 -19.11
CA LEU A 124 0.31 11.61 -17.69
C LEU A 124 1.54 11.08 -16.97
N VAL A 125 1.79 11.60 -15.79
CA VAL A 125 2.94 11.25 -14.96
C VAL A 125 2.72 9.89 -14.29
N ASN A 126 3.76 9.07 -14.21
CA ASN A 126 3.71 7.81 -13.48
C ASN A 126 3.60 8.06 -11.96
N ALA A 127 2.36 8.05 -11.45
CA ALA A 127 2.07 8.34 -10.06
C ALA A 127 2.64 7.27 -9.11
N PHE A 128 2.67 6.01 -9.55
CA PHE A 128 3.19 4.91 -8.76
C PHE A 128 4.72 4.98 -8.63
N GLU A 129 5.44 5.16 -9.73
CA GLU A 129 6.89 5.24 -9.72
C GLU A 129 7.39 6.42 -8.87
N ILE A 130 6.78 7.59 -9.02
CA ILE A 130 7.11 8.77 -8.22
C ILE A 130 6.88 8.52 -6.73
N ALA A 131 5.77 7.86 -6.35
CA ALA A 131 5.45 7.62 -4.95
C ALA A 131 6.37 6.58 -4.30
N PHE A 132 6.75 5.54 -5.04
CA PHE A 132 7.47 4.39 -4.51
C PHE A 132 8.93 4.31 -4.97
N SER A 133 9.49 5.37 -5.54
CA SER A 133 10.91 5.42 -5.87
C SER A 133 11.78 5.33 -4.61
N LYS A 134 12.89 4.57 -4.69
CA LYS A 134 13.80 4.37 -3.56
C LYS A 134 14.32 5.67 -2.95
N GLU A 135 14.54 6.69 -3.77
CA GLU A 135 15.04 8.00 -3.33
C GLU A 135 14.05 8.72 -2.43
N LYS A 136 12.75 8.66 -2.74
CA LYS A 136 11.72 9.35 -1.95
C LYS A 136 11.39 8.63 -0.65
N ILE A 137 11.47 7.31 -0.63
CA ILE A 137 11.31 6.52 0.60
C ILE A 137 12.46 6.83 1.58
N CYS A 138 13.68 7.06 1.08
CA CYS A 138 14.83 7.41 1.91
C CYS A 138 14.82 8.86 2.43
N THR A 139 14.26 9.82 1.70
CA THR A 139 14.30 11.24 2.07
C THR A 139 13.27 11.65 3.12
N HIS A 140 12.29 10.82 3.42
CA HIS A 140 11.24 11.13 4.41
C HIS A 140 11.55 10.63 5.83
N GLY A 141 12.82 10.39 6.18
CA GLY A 141 13.24 10.12 7.55
C GLY A 141 12.68 8.85 8.20
N SER A 142 12.01 8.02 7.44
CA SER A 142 11.60 6.71 7.91
C SER A 142 12.84 5.84 8.06
N LEU A 143 13.17 5.52 9.29
CA LEU A 143 14.18 4.55 9.66
C LEU A 143 13.76 3.18 9.10
N TRP A 144 14.07 2.92 7.84
CA TRP A 144 14.08 1.57 7.32
C TRP A 144 15.29 0.87 7.94
N VAL A 145 15.05 0.22 9.07
CA VAL A 145 16.02 -0.75 9.56
C VAL A 145 16.11 -1.84 8.50
N ARG A 146 17.17 -1.77 7.70
CA ARG A 146 17.61 -2.91 6.90
C ARG A 146 17.85 -4.05 7.89
N CYS A 147 16.92 -4.96 8.01
CA CYS A 147 17.22 -6.29 8.56
C CYS A 147 18.17 -6.95 7.57
N ARG A 148 19.46 -6.97 7.89
CA ARG A 148 20.45 -7.83 7.27
C ARG A 148 20.30 -9.24 7.82
#